data_53aa4ff6334c9cd53f3a8d79c5f4a813
#
_entry.id   53aa4ff6334c9cd53f3a8d79c5f4a813
#
_cell.length_a   1.000
_cell.length_b   1.000
_cell.length_c   1.000
_cell.angle_alpha   90.00
_cell.angle_beta   90.00
_cell.angle_gamma   90.00
#
_symmetry.space_group_name_H-M   'P 1'
#
loop_
_entity.id
_entity.type
_entity.pdbx_description
1 polymer ?
#
loop_
_entity_poly.entity_id
_entity_poly.type
_entity_poly.pdbx_seq_one_letter_code
_entity_poly.pdbx_strand_id
1 'polypeptide(L)'
;TLGDHKKWGYYPGMIWAKLMCIILLTPVKVEGRENLEKGQSYVFAANHTSTYDIFIIYGYIGRSFKWVMKEEIRKIPFVGAACKAAGFIFINRKAMKQALHSMEEAKKSLTNGVSVVIFPEGTRTKTGETGKFKRGAFKIATEMNLPIVPVSISGAFNVWPTTRKYPIPGKLTMVIHKPIMLHEDPEHREEQIEEIRNIVINGIV
;
A
#
# COMPACT_ATOMS: atom_id res chain seq x y z
N THR A 1 19.61 -14.54 18.22
CA THR A 1 19.30 -13.14 17.87
C THR A 1 17.81 -13.02 17.73
N LEU A 2 17.12 -12.66 18.79
CA LEU A 2 15.69 -12.36 18.85
C LEU A 2 15.42 -11.19 17.92
N GLY A 3 14.70 -11.49 16.85
CA GLY A 3 14.55 -10.68 15.67
C GLY A 3 14.01 -9.28 15.90
N ASP A 4 14.39 -8.44 14.98
CA ASP A 4 14.00 -7.07 14.73
C ASP A 4 12.55 -6.78 15.16
N HIS A 5 12.35 -6.17 16.34
CA HIS A 5 11.04 -5.84 16.90
C HIS A 5 10.13 -5.08 15.91
N LYS A 6 10.71 -4.42 14.91
CA LYS A 6 10.00 -3.71 13.84
C LYS A 6 9.23 -4.64 12.89
N LYS A 7 9.63 -5.92 12.79
CA LYS A 7 8.95 -6.93 11.96
C LYS A 7 7.83 -7.63 12.69
N TRP A 8 7.90 -7.73 14.02
CA TRP A 8 6.88 -8.44 14.81
C TRP A 8 5.50 -7.81 14.73
N GLY A 9 5.41 -6.48 14.61
CA GLY A 9 4.15 -5.78 14.46
C GLY A 9 3.39 -6.09 13.16
N TYR A 10 4.06 -6.68 12.17
CA TYR A 10 3.45 -7.06 10.89
C TYR A 10 2.65 -8.37 10.99
N TYR A 11 3.18 -9.38 11.69
CA TYR A 11 2.63 -10.73 11.66
C TYR A 11 1.19 -10.87 12.21
N PRO A 12 0.81 -10.24 13.33
CA PRO A 12 -0.57 -10.32 13.81
C PRO A 12 -1.58 -9.78 12.79
N GLY A 13 -1.28 -8.66 12.16
CA GLY A 13 -2.12 -8.08 11.11
C GLY A 13 -2.19 -8.95 9.86
N MET A 14 -1.07 -9.57 9.45
CA MET A 14 -1.03 -10.50 8.33
C MET A 14 -1.90 -11.74 8.60
N ILE A 15 -1.78 -12.34 9.79
CA ILE A 15 -2.58 -13.52 10.17
C ILE A 15 -4.07 -13.15 10.18
N TRP A 16 -4.41 -12.03 10.81
CA TRP A 16 -5.79 -11.52 10.85
C TRP A 16 -6.35 -11.29 9.45
N ALA A 17 -5.59 -10.64 8.56
CA ALA A 17 -6.02 -10.40 7.19
C ALA A 17 -6.27 -11.69 6.41
N LYS A 18 -5.40 -12.69 6.56
CA LYS A 18 -5.60 -14.02 5.94
C LYS A 18 -6.81 -14.73 6.50
N LEU A 19 -7.02 -14.72 7.82
CA LEU A 19 -8.20 -15.31 8.44
C LEU A 19 -9.48 -14.66 7.93
N MET A 20 -9.51 -13.34 7.79
CA MET A 20 -10.67 -12.65 7.20
C MET A 20 -10.95 -13.10 5.76
N CYS A 21 -9.91 -13.28 4.93
CA CYS A 21 -10.09 -13.79 3.57
C CYS A 21 -10.63 -15.23 3.56
N ILE A 22 -10.21 -16.08 4.50
CA ILE A 22 -10.69 -17.47 4.61
C ILE A 22 -12.16 -17.49 5.08
N ILE A 23 -12.48 -16.78 6.15
CA ILE A 23 -13.84 -16.71 6.74
C ILE A 23 -14.85 -16.19 5.72
N LEU A 24 -14.45 -15.20 4.92
CA LEU A 24 -15.32 -14.56 3.93
C LEU A 24 -15.32 -15.27 2.55
N LEU A 25 -14.64 -16.44 2.46
CA LEU A 25 -14.54 -17.23 1.23
C LEU A 25 -14.04 -16.42 0.02
N THR A 26 -12.97 -15.65 0.26
CA THR A 26 -12.35 -14.79 -0.74
C THR A 26 -10.91 -15.24 -1.04
N PRO A 27 -10.72 -16.31 -1.81
CA PRO A 27 -9.38 -16.79 -2.17
C PRO A 27 -8.60 -15.72 -2.94
N VAL A 28 -7.32 -15.55 -2.57
CA VAL A 28 -6.43 -14.55 -3.18
C VAL A 28 -5.35 -15.26 -3.99
N LYS A 29 -5.31 -15.01 -5.30
CA LYS A 29 -4.21 -15.38 -6.19
C LYS A 29 -3.18 -14.27 -6.18
N VAL A 30 -1.89 -14.62 -6.10
CA VAL A 30 -0.78 -13.64 -6.13
C VAL A 30 0.18 -14.02 -7.23
N GLU A 31 0.51 -13.05 -8.07
CA GLU A 31 1.47 -13.17 -9.17
C GLU A 31 2.59 -12.14 -9.02
N GLY A 32 3.77 -12.40 -9.56
CA GLY A 32 4.87 -11.45 -9.64
C GLY A 32 5.70 -11.29 -8.36
N ARG A 33 5.63 -12.22 -7.40
CA ARG A 33 6.48 -12.17 -6.19
C ARG A 33 7.96 -12.28 -6.49
N GLU A 34 8.30 -12.97 -7.56
CA GLU A 34 9.65 -13.14 -8.10
C GLU A 34 10.29 -11.83 -8.54
N ASN A 35 9.50 -10.79 -8.79
CA ASN A 35 9.99 -9.44 -9.11
C ASN A 35 10.64 -8.72 -7.92
N LEU A 36 10.51 -9.27 -6.70
CA LEU A 36 10.97 -8.63 -5.48
C LEU A 36 12.26 -9.25 -4.95
N GLU A 37 13.34 -8.49 -4.91
CA GLU A 37 14.62 -8.92 -4.37
C GLU A 37 14.58 -9.05 -2.84
N LYS A 38 15.24 -10.06 -2.30
CA LYS A 38 15.33 -10.30 -0.86
C LYS A 38 16.13 -9.18 -0.17
N GLY A 39 15.56 -8.62 0.90
CA GLY A 39 16.23 -7.57 1.69
C GLY A 39 16.06 -6.15 1.14
N GLN A 40 15.58 -5.99 -0.10
CA GLN A 40 15.29 -4.68 -0.68
C GLN A 40 13.99 -4.12 -0.14
N SER A 41 13.99 -2.82 0.18
CA SER A 41 12.79 -2.04 0.54
C SER A 41 12.19 -1.38 -0.70
N TYR A 42 10.87 -1.27 -0.72
CA TYR A 42 10.10 -0.75 -1.86
C TYR A 42 9.01 0.21 -1.41
N VAL A 43 8.51 1.02 -2.34
CA VAL A 43 7.23 1.72 -2.22
C VAL A 43 6.21 1.01 -3.10
N PHE A 44 5.32 0.23 -2.50
CA PHE A 44 4.22 -0.41 -3.21
C PHE A 44 3.12 0.60 -3.49
N ALA A 45 2.79 0.79 -4.75
CA ALA A 45 1.74 1.69 -5.23
C ALA A 45 0.57 0.88 -5.81
N ALA A 46 -0.53 0.78 -5.07
CA ALA A 46 -1.67 -0.03 -5.44
C ALA A 46 -2.91 0.80 -5.78
N ASN A 47 -3.80 0.30 -6.65
CA ASN A 47 -5.14 0.83 -6.81
C ASN A 47 -5.98 0.65 -5.54
N HIS A 48 -6.97 1.52 -5.33
CA HIS A 48 -7.78 1.53 -4.11
C HIS A 48 -9.28 1.58 -4.42
N THR A 49 -9.88 0.42 -4.57
CA THR A 49 -11.28 0.28 -4.95
C THR A 49 -12.19 -0.16 -3.79
N SER A 50 -11.59 -0.73 -2.74
CA SER A 50 -12.33 -1.37 -1.67
C SER A 50 -11.62 -1.22 -0.32
N THR A 51 -12.35 -1.37 0.77
CA THR A 51 -11.76 -1.62 2.10
C THR A 51 -10.99 -2.95 2.10
N TYR A 52 -11.39 -3.88 1.23
CA TYR A 52 -10.80 -5.21 1.14
C TYR A 52 -9.36 -5.22 0.61
N ASP A 53 -8.94 -4.17 -0.11
CA ASP A 53 -7.57 -3.99 -0.59
C ASP A 53 -6.55 -4.06 0.57
N ILE A 54 -6.94 -3.57 1.76
CA ILE A 54 -6.10 -3.60 2.96
C ILE A 54 -5.82 -5.05 3.38
N PHE A 55 -6.84 -5.93 3.37
CA PHE A 55 -6.68 -7.35 3.73
C PHE A 55 -5.84 -8.09 2.70
N ILE A 56 -6.02 -7.80 1.40
CA ILE A 56 -5.27 -8.43 0.32
C ILE A 56 -3.79 -8.08 0.46
N ILE A 57 -3.45 -6.79 0.57
CA ILE A 57 -2.06 -6.37 0.71
C ILE A 57 -1.46 -6.90 2.02
N TYR A 58 -2.15 -6.72 3.14
CA TYR A 58 -1.62 -7.11 4.45
C TYR A 58 -1.35 -8.61 4.53
N GLY A 59 -2.29 -9.41 4.04
CA GLY A 59 -2.21 -10.87 4.11
C GLY A 59 -1.26 -11.47 3.08
N TYR A 60 -1.10 -10.85 1.92
CA TYR A 60 -0.58 -11.58 0.77
C TYR A 60 0.62 -10.94 0.07
N ILE A 61 1.01 -9.69 0.37
CA ILE A 61 2.18 -9.04 -0.24
C ILE A 61 3.49 -9.80 0.05
N GLY A 62 3.56 -10.52 1.17
CA GLY A 62 4.70 -11.34 1.53
C GLY A 62 5.93 -10.55 2.02
N ARG A 63 5.77 -9.29 2.36
CA ARG A 63 6.83 -8.40 2.86
C ARG A 63 6.35 -7.60 4.06
N SER A 64 7.27 -7.34 4.97
CA SER A 64 7.01 -6.40 6.07
C SER A 64 6.95 -4.98 5.52
N PHE A 65 5.93 -4.23 5.89
CA PHE A 65 5.73 -2.86 5.40
C PHE A 65 5.06 -1.95 6.42
N LYS A 66 5.10 -0.65 6.14
CA LYS A 66 4.39 0.40 6.85
C LYS A 66 3.34 1.03 5.93
N TRP A 67 2.13 1.20 6.45
CA TRP A 67 1.10 1.95 5.74
C TRP A 67 1.38 3.44 5.78
N VAL A 68 1.12 4.11 4.66
CA VAL A 68 0.98 5.56 4.63
C VAL A 68 -0.50 5.92 4.68
N MET A 69 -0.89 6.64 5.70
CA MET A 69 -2.29 6.95 5.98
C MET A 69 -2.51 8.42 6.33
N LYS A 70 -3.78 8.83 6.31
CA LYS A 70 -4.16 10.19 6.68
C LYS A 70 -3.95 10.44 8.16
N GLU A 71 -3.49 11.65 8.53
CA GLU A 71 -3.32 12.08 9.93
C GLU A 71 -4.60 11.95 10.76
N GLU A 72 -5.77 12.15 10.14
CA GLU A 72 -7.07 12.05 10.82
C GLU A 72 -7.33 10.66 11.43
N ILE A 73 -6.74 9.60 10.86
CA ILE A 73 -6.88 8.22 11.39
C ILE A 73 -6.26 8.12 12.79
N ARG A 74 -5.23 8.93 13.10
CA ARG A 74 -4.60 8.98 14.43
C ARG A 74 -5.60 9.31 15.54
N LYS A 75 -6.68 10.03 15.22
CA LYS A 75 -7.70 10.49 16.16
C LYS A 75 -8.78 9.44 16.46
N ILE A 76 -8.80 8.34 15.69
CA ILE A 76 -9.80 7.27 15.90
C ILE A 76 -9.38 6.46 17.14
N PRO A 77 -10.23 6.37 18.18
CA PRO A 77 -9.92 5.60 19.38
C PRO A 77 -9.51 4.17 19.06
N PHE A 78 -8.55 3.63 19.80
CA PHE A 78 -7.92 2.30 19.61
C PHE A 78 -7.20 2.13 18.28
N VAL A 79 -7.78 2.51 17.14
CA VAL A 79 -7.21 2.37 15.80
C VAL A 79 -5.96 3.24 15.67
N GLY A 80 -6.04 4.53 16.01
CA GLY A 80 -4.91 5.45 15.94
C GLY A 80 -3.74 5.00 16.83
N ALA A 81 -4.03 4.54 18.04
CA ALA A 81 -3.01 4.00 18.96
C ALA A 81 -2.35 2.74 18.40
N ALA A 82 -3.12 1.78 17.86
CA ALA A 82 -2.61 0.57 17.23
C ALA A 82 -1.74 0.88 16.01
N CYS A 83 -2.20 1.78 15.14
CA CYS A 83 -1.44 2.20 13.96
C CYS A 83 -0.12 2.90 14.34
N LYS A 84 -0.13 3.73 15.39
CA LYS A 84 1.08 4.36 15.93
C LYS A 84 2.04 3.30 16.50
N ALA A 85 1.54 2.36 17.28
CA ALA A 85 2.34 1.27 17.84
C ALA A 85 2.96 0.38 16.74
N ALA A 86 2.22 0.15 15.65
CA ALA A 86 2.71 -0.55 14.45
C ALA A 86 3.74 0.27 13.64
N GLY A 87 3.96 1.55 14.01
CA GLY A 87 4.89 2.45 13.34
C GLY A 87 4.45 2.86 11.94
N PHE A 88 3.14 2.96 11.70
CA PHE A 88 2.61 3.44 10.42
C PHE A 88 2.84 4.93 10.24
N ILE A 89 2.95 5.37 8.99
CA ILE A 89 3.32 6.71 8.60
C ILE A 89 2.05 7.56 8.43
N PHE A 90 1.87 8.55 9.30
CA PHE A 90 0.76 9.48 9.20
C PHE A 90 1.16 10.72 8.42
N ILE A 91 0.37 11.07 7.40
CA ILE A 91 0.65 12.23 6.56
C ILE A 91 -0.49 13.24 6.65
N ASN A 92 -0.12 14.45 7.04
CA ASN A 92 -0.99 15.62 6.88
C ASN A 92 -0.84 16.18 5.46
N ARG A 93 -1.82 15.88 4.61
CA ARG A 93 -1.80 16.30 3.18
C ARG A 93 -1.94 17.81 2.98
N LYS A 94 -2.35 18.55 4.02
CA LYS A 94 -2.49 20.01 3.97
C LYS A 94 -1.22 20.73 4.43
N ALA A 95 -0.28 20.03 5.06
CA ALA A 95 0.95 20.59 5.63
C ALA A 95 2.20 19.87 5.10
N MET A 96 2.71 20.34 3.96
CA MET A 96 3.85 19.73 3.26
C MET A 96 5.10 19.56 4.15
N LYS A 97 5.43 20.55 4.98
CA LYS A 97 6.60 20.46 5.89
C LYS A 97 6.46 19.34 6.92
N GLN A 98 5.24 19.15 7.49
CA GLN A 98 4.98 18.06 8.43
C GLN A 98 5.02 16.70 7.74
N ALA A 99 4.53 16.61 6.49
CA ALA A 99 4.61 15.41 5.71
C ALA A 99 6.07 14.99 5.45
N LEU A 100 6.94 15.93 5.09
CA LEU A 100 8.37 15.68 4.88
C LEU A 100 9.05 15.20 6.18
N HIS A 101 8.80 15.83 7.31
CA HIS A 101 9.35 15.41 8.60
C HIS A 101 8.90 13.97 8.96
N SER A 102 7.61 13.67 8.78
CA SER A 102 7.10 12.30 8.98
C SER A 102 7.75 11.27 8.06
N MET A 103 8.14 11.68 6.85
CA MET A 103 8.86 10.83 5.90
C MET A 103 10.32 10.58 6.31
N GLU A 104 11.02 11.60 6.80
CA GLU A 104 12.39 11.45 7.31
C GLU A 104 12.44 10.51 8.52
N GLU A 105 11.48 10.64 9.44
CA GLU A 105 11.34 9.71 10.56
C GLU A 105 11.04 8.28 10.07
N ALA A 106 10.17 8.16 9.07
CA ALA A 106 9.84 6.87 8.46
C ALA A 106 11.08 6.24 7.79
N LYS A 107 11.90 7.01 7.07
CA LYS A 107 13.13 6.54 6.42
C LYS A 107 14.05 5.80 7.38
N LYS A 108 14.20 6.29 8.60
CA LYS A 108 14.99 5.64 9.66
C LYS A 108 14.46 4.26 10.05
N SER A 109 13.17 4.00 9.80
CA SER A 109 12.51 2.74 10.14
C SER A 109 12.45 1.74 8.97
N LEU A 110 12.73 2.18 7.74
CA LEU A 110 12.69 1.39 6.52
C LEU A 110 14.03 0.71 6.23
N THR A 111 14.57 0.03 7.20
CA THR A 111 15.80 -0.75 7.09
C THR A 111 15.47 -2.24 6.93
N ASN A 112 16.41 -3.02 6.40
CA ASN A 112 16.32 -4.49 6.34
C ASN A 112 15.08 -5.02 5.57
N GLY A 113 14.72 -4.39 4.45
CA GLY A 113 13.62 -4.84 3.60
C GLY A 113 12.22 -4.48 4.08
N VAL A 114 12.10 -3.60 5.09
CA VAL A 114 10.80 -3.02 5.45
C VAL A 114 10.38 -2.01 4.38
N SER A 115 9.23 -2.21 3.79
CA SER A 115 8.70 -1.44 2.66
C SER A 115 7.63 -0.44 3.10
N VAL A 116 7.12 0.34 2.16
CA VAL A 116 5.99 1.25 2.36
C VAL A 116 4.87 0.86 1.42
N VAL A 117 3.63 0.94 1.86
CA VAL A 117 2.46 0.79 1.00
C VAL A 117 1.68 2.09 0.94
N ILE A 118 1.37 2.51 -0.27
CA ILE A 118 0.57 3.69 -0.55
C ILE A 118 -0.58 3.34 -1.50
N PHE A 119 -1.67 4.08 -1.36
CA PHE A 119 -2.72 4.17 -2.37
C PHE A 119 -2.63 5.56 -3.02
N PRO A 120 -2.04 5.68 -4.23
CA PRO A 120 -1.74 6.99 -4.82
C PRO A 120 -2.98 7.82 -5.14
N GLU A 121 -4.13 7.18 -5.33
CA GLU A 121 -5.43 7.85 -5.50
C GLU A 121 -5.82 8.69 -4.29
N GLY A 122 -5.38 8.25 -3.11
CA GLY A 122 -5.62 8.91 -1.84
C GLY A 122 -7.03 8.74 -1.28
N THR A 123 -7.93 8.13 -1.99
CA THR A 123 -9.28 7.77 -1.57
C THR A 123 -9.77 6.59 -2.39
N ARG A 124 -10.70 5.83 -1.86
CA ARG A 124 -11.33 4.73 -2.59
C ARG A 124 -12.25 5.26 -3.67
N THR A 125 -12.27 4.59 -4.81
CA THR A 125 -13.24 4.87 -5.88
C THR A 125 -14.66 4.45 -5.48
N LYS A 126 -15.65 5.08 -6.09
CA LYS A 126 -17.06 4.68 -5.96
C LYS A 126 -17.55 3.88 -7.17
N THR A 127 -16.81 3.90 -8.28
CA THR A 127 -17.17 3.29 -9.56
C THR A 127 -16.48 1.94 -9.80
N GLY A 128 -15.39 1.66 -9.07
CA GLY A 128 -14.53 0.52 -9.32
C GLY A 128 -13.36 0.83 -10.26
N GLU A 129 -13.38 1.96 -10.93
CA GLU A 129 -12.31 2.40 -11.81
C GLU A 129 -11.14 3.01 -11.03
N THR A 130 -9.93 2.75 -11.46
CA THR A 130 -8.73 3.32 -10.86
C THR A 130 -8.63 4.82 -11.15
N GLY A 131 -8.66 5.62 -10.12
CA GLY A 131 -8.59 7.07 -10.20
C GLY A 131 -7.21 7.60 -10.59
N LYS A 132 -7.11 8.93 -10.69
CA LYS A 132 -5.84 9.60 -10.98
C LYS A 132 -4.86 9.43 -9.81
N PHE A 133 -3.61 9.10 -10.10
CA PHE A 133 -2.53 9.02 -9.13
C PHE A 133 -2.00 10.42 -8.78
N LYS A 134 -1.83 10.69 -7.50
CA LYS A 134 -1.42 12.00 -6.98
C LYS A 134 0.09 12.10 -6.84
N ARG A 135 0.70 13.17 -7.31
CA ARG A 135 2.14 13.46 -7.19
C ARG A 135 2.72 13.25 -5.78
N GLY A 136 1.98 13.66 -4.75
CA GLY A 136 2.43 13.55 -3.37
C GLY A 136 2.73 12.13 -2.89
N ALA A 137 2.09 11.12 -3.49
CA ALA A 137 2.37 9.71 -3.19
C ALA A 137 3.76 9.30 -3.71
N PHE A 138 4.14 9.79 -4.88
CA PHE A 138 5.41 9.44 -5.53
C PHE A 138 6.60 10.22 -4.94
N LYS A 139 6.34 11.37 -4.33
CA LYS A 139 7.35 12.11 -3.60
C LYS A 139 7.98 11.26 -2.48
N ILE A 140 7.21 10.36 -1.85
CA ILE A 140 7.70 9.42 -0.85
C ILE A 140 8.83 8.56 -1.42
N ALA A 141 8.63 7.98 -2.61
CA ALA A 141 9.61 7.12 -3.24
C ALA A 141 10.91 7.87 -3.58
N THR A 142 10.78 9.10 -4.10
CA THR A 142 11.92 9.95 -4.44
C THR A 142 12.71 10.36 -3.19
N GLU A 143 12.05 10.89 -2.17
CA GLU A 143 12.68 11.33 -0.92
C GLU A 143 13.37 10.16 -0.18
N MET A 144 12.83 8.96 -0.29
CA MET A 144 13.39 7.76 0.31
C MET A 144 14.43 7.07 -0.58
N ASN A 145 14.57 7.49 -1.84
CA ASN A 145 15.38 6.81 -2.87
C ASN A 145 15.06 5.32 -2.96
N LEU A 146 13.77 4.99 -3.03
CA LEU A 146 13.27 3.63 -3.11
C LEU A 146 12.57 3.37 -4.44
N PRO A 147 12.75 2.17 -5.04
CA PRO A 147 11.98 1.78 -6.21
C PRO A 147 10.49 1.69 -5.89
N ILE A 148 9.66 2.10 -6.85
CA ILE A 148 8.21 1.88 -6.80
C ILE A 148 7.90 0.53 -7.42
N VAL A 149 7.03 -0.20 -6.75
CA VAL A 149 6.43 -1.43 -7.27
C VAL A 149 4.95 -1.18 -7.52
N PRO A 150 4.51 -1.11 -8.77
CA PRO A 150 3.09 -1.07 -9.09
C PRO A 150 2.42 -2.38 -8.64
N VAL A 151 1.24 -2.27 -8.05
CA VAL A 151 0.46 -3.44 -7.60
C VAL A 151 -0.96 -3.30 -8.11
N SER A 152 -1.42 -4.30 -8.87
CA SER A 152 -2.81 -4.36 -9.35
C SER A 152 -3.63 -5.27 -8.45
N ILE A 153 -4.76 -4.76 -7.97
CA ILE A 153 -5.72 -5.52 -7.16
C ILE A 153 -7.02 -5.65 -7.94
N SER A 154 -7.44 -6.88 -8.18
CA SER A 154 -8.66 -7.23 -8.92
C SER A 154 -9.67 -7.93 -8.03
N GLY A 155 -10.97 -7.72 -8.32
CA GLY A 155 -12.08 -8.37 -7.62
C GLY A 155 -12.50 -7.72 -6.30
N ALA A 156 -11.66 -6.91 -5.67
CA ALA A 156 -11.93 -6.31 -4.36
C ALA A 156 -13.18 -5.40 -4.35
N PHE A 157 -13.40 -4.65 -5.43
CA PHE A 157 -14.60 -3.84 -5.58
C PHE A 157 -15.87 -4.70 -5.60
N ASN A 158 -15.87 -5.81 -6.27
CA ASN A 158 -17.01 -6.74 -6.32
C ASN A 158 -17.28 -7.39 -4.97
N VAL A 159 -16.23 -7.69 -4.19
CA VAL A 159 -16.34 -8.26 -2.84
C VAL A 159 -16.89 -7.24 -1.84
N TRP A 160 -16.34 -6.04 -1.79
CA TRP A 160 -16.77 -5.03 -0.82
C TRP A 160 -16.58 -3.59 -1.32
N PRO A 161 -17.45 -3.10 -2.23
CA PRO A 161 -17.44 -1.70 -2.65
C PRO A 161 -17.80 -0.77 -1.48
N THR A 162 -17.42 0.50 -1.58
CA THR A 162 -17.73 1.51 -0.55
C THR A 162 -19.23 1.74 -0.36
N THR A 163 -20.05 1.32 -1.31
CA THR A 163 -21.52 1.44 -1.32
C THR A 163 -22.23 0.28 -0.64
N ARG A 164 -21.50 -0.82 -0.35
CA ARG A 164 -22.09 -1.99 0.31
C ARG A 164 -21.68 -2.06 1.77
N LYS A 165 -22.64 -2.41 2.64
CA LYS A 165 -22.43 -2.49 4.09
C LYS A 165 -21.58 -3.70 4.50
N TYR A 166 -21.71 -4.84 3.81
CA TYR A 166 -21.03 -6.10 4.14
C TYR A 166 -20.30 -6.67 2.91
N PRO A 167 -19.18 -7.37 3.12
CA PRO A 167 -18.51 -8.10 2.03
C PRO A 167 -19.34 -9.32 1.60
N ILE A 168 -19.10 -9.77 0.37
CA ILE A 168 -19.61 -11.05 -0.16
C ILE A 168 -18.43 -11.91 -0.63
N PRO A 169 -18.60 -13.24 -0.74
CA PRO A 169 -17.59 -14.11 -1.33
C PRO A 169 -17.21 -13.67 -2.75
N GLY A 170 -15.95 -13.92 -3.12
CA GLY A 170 -15.46 -13.59 -4.46
C GLY A 170 -13.99 -13.93 -4.64
N LYS A 171 -13.56 -14.03 -5.88
CA LYS A 171 -12.17 -14.30 -6.25
C LYS A 171 -11.38 -12.99 -6.30
N LEU A 172 -10.16 -13.02 -5.77
CA LEU A 172 -9.28 -11.88 -5.71
C LEU A 172 -7.95 -12.20 -6.39
N THR A 173 -7.40 -11.22 -7.07
CA THR A 173 -6.06 -11.35 -7.66
C THR A 173 -5.22 -10.13 -7.26
N MET A 174 -3.97 -10.38 -6.93
CA MET A 174 -2.96 -9.35 -6.71
C MET A 174 -1.77 -9.61 -7.63
N VAL A 175 -1.46 -8.66 -8.50
CA VAL A 175 -0.29 -8.71 -9.38
C VAL A 175 0.74 -7.72 -8.90
N ILE A 176 1.95 -8.21 -8.63
CA ILE A 176 3.10 -7.42 -8.22
C ILE A 176 3.98 -7.22 -9.45
N HIS A 177 4.03 -6.00 -9.97
CA HIS A 177 4.80 -5.68 -11.17
C HIS A 177 6.30 -5.49 -10.87
N LYS A 178 7.10 -5.33 -11.91
CA LYS A 178 8.53 -5.06 -11.78
C LYS A 178 8.77 -3.71 -11.09
N PRO A 179 9.79 -3.62 -10.22
CA PRO A 179 10.17 -2.35 -9.61
C PRO A 179 10.63 -1.32 -10.65
N ILE A 180 10.27 -0.07 -10.42
CA ILE A 180 10.62 1.07 -11.27
C ILE A 180 11.29 2.12 -10.40
N MET A 181 12.50 2.55 -10.79
CA MET A 181 13.17 3.68 -10.15
C MET A 181 12.68 4.97 -10.79
N LEU A 182 12.22 5.93 -9.98
CA LEU A 182 11.83 7.24 -10.50
C LEU A 182 13.07 8.06 -10.82
N HIS A 183 13.10 8.66 -12.00
CA HIS A 183 14.11 9.65 -12.32
C HIS A 183 13.80 10.98 -11.61
N GLU A 184 14.83 11.71 -11.19
CA GLU A 184 14.69 13.01 -10.49
C GLU A 184 14.33 14.16 -11.44
N ASP A 185 13.77 13.88 -12.62
CA ASP A 185 13.37 14.89 -13.57
C ASP A 185 11.96 15.42 -13.25
N PRO A 186 11.83 16.68 -12.81
CA PRO A 186 10.53 17.26 -12.48
C PRO A 186 9.62 17.42 -13.71
N GLU A 187 10.18 17.60 -14.91
CA GLU A 187 9.42 17.83 -16.15
C GLU A 187 8.70 16.56 -16.61
N HIS A 188 9.35 15.39 -16.49
CA HIS A 188 8.77 14.10 -16.88
C HIS A 188 8.04 13.38 -15.73
N ARG A 189 7.92 14.01 -14.57
CA ARG A 189 7.32 13.38 -13.38
C ARG A 189 5.86 12.96 -13.58
N GLU A 190 5.08 13.73 -14.31
CA GLU A 190 3.68 13.39 -14.56
C GLU A 190 3.55 12.21 -15.51
N GLU A 191 4.42 12.11 -16.50
CA GLU A 191 4.47 11.00 -17.45
C GLU A 191 4.82 9.70 -16.73
N GLN A 192 5.84 9.71 -15.88
CA GLN A 192 6.22 8.55 -15.07
C GLN A 192 5.08 8.09 -14.14
N ILE A 193 4.34 9.01 -13.54
CA ILE A 193 3.19 8.69 -12.68
C ILE A 193 2.07 8.05 -13.49
N GLU A 194 1.80 8.57 -14.69
CA GLU A 194 0.76 8.01 -15.54
C GLU A 194 1.16 6.66 -16.14
N GLU A 195 2.45 6.46 -16.45
CA GLU A 195 2.99 5.17 -16.85
C GLU A 195 2.75 4.12 -15.74
N ILE A 196 3.13 4.44 -14.49
CA ILE A 196 2.91 3.55 -13.35
C ILE A 196 1.41 3.27 -13.13
N ARG A 197 0.57 4.29 -13.29
CA ARG A 197 -0.89 4.12 -13.23
C ARG A 197 -1.39 3.17 -14.31
N ASN A 198 -0.91 3.31 -15.54
CA ASN A 198 -1.28 2.45 -16.67
C ASN A 198 -0.83 1.00 -16.44
N ILE A 199 0.37 0.77 -15.87
CA ILE A 199 0.80 -0.57 -15.48
C ILE A 199 -0.18 -1.18 -14.47
N VAL A 200 -0.61 -0.41 -13.47
CA VAL A 200 -1.60 -0.89 -12.48
C VAL A 200 -2.93 -1.22 -13.14
N ILE A 201 -3.43 -0.36 -14.03
CA ILE A 201 -4.72 -0.57 -14.72
C ILE A 201 -4.65 -1.81 -15.62
N ASN A 202 -3.60 -1.93 -16.42
CA ASN A 202 -3.44 -3.05 -17.36
C ASN A 202 -3.24 -4.41 -16.65
N GLY A 203 -2.85 -4.42 -15.39
CA GLY A 203 -2.74 -5.62 -14.57
C GLY A 203 -4.04 -6.00 -13.85
N ILE A 204 -5.12 -5.23 -13.99
CA ILE A 204 -6.44 -5.57 -13.44
C ILE A 204 -7.14 -6.56 -14.39
N VAL A 205 -7.48 -7.73 -13.87
CA VAL A 205 -8.14 -8.85 -14.60
C VAL A 205 -9.60 -9.04 -14.17
#